data_3e727b1e07369f719976c74a862e9d73
#
_entry.id   3e727b1e07369f719976c74a862e9d73
#
_cell.length_a   1.000
_cell.length_b   1.000
_cell.length_c   1.000
_cell.angle_alpha   90.00
_cell.angle_beta   90.00
_cell.angle_gamma   90.00
#
_symmetry.space_group_name_H-M   'P 1'
#
loop_
_entity.id
_entity.type
_entity.pdbx_description
1 polymer ?
#
loop_
_entity_poly.entity_id
_entity_poly.type
_entity_poly.pdbx_seq_one_letter_code
_entity_poly.pdbx_strand_id
1 'polypeptide(L)'
;MLADFRILAYICRKIERLMKYLDPKADLTFKKVFGEHPELVKSLLNALLPFKSEEEEITSVTYLTPEMVPQTPTRKYSIVDVRCEDAQGRQFIVEMQMVWSVEFKQRVLFNASKAYVKQLNRGEDYSLLKPVYSLNLVNEVFEPELDDYYHYYHLVHEEHTEKVIDGLHLVFVELPKFTPHTFTEKKMQVLWLRYLTEIDENTKEIPAELLANPEIAKAVSEIEESAYTEEELLGYDDFWDAVSVEKTLAGRLERLTKANDDAKEKLMVTSSQLKEAEEQRKEAEEQLKRANEERMVSAKKLLQAGVSEDIVASTLNLSMGEMKKIVQDL
;
A
#
# COMPACT_ATOMS: atom_id res chain seq x y z
N MET A 1 -7.16 -19.19 34.52
CA MET A 1 -7.84 -17.88 34.52
C MET A 1 -7.92 -17.22 33.14
N LEU A 2 -6.82 -17.01 32.40
CA LEU A 2 -6.88 -16.46 31.02
C LEU A 2 -7.44 -17.45 29.99
N ALA A 3 -7.19 -18.74 30.13
CA ALA A 3 -7.75 -19.78 29.26
C ALA A 3 -9.28 -19.91 29.42
N ASP A 4 -9.77 -19.79 30.65
CA ASP A 4 -11.22 -19.88 30.93
C ASP A 4 -11.98 -18.68 30.35
N PHE A 5 -11.38 -17.49 30.29
CA PHE A 5 -12.00 -16.30 29.71
C PHE A 5 -12.12 -16.40 28.18
N ARG A 6 -11.12 -17.01 27.50
CA ARG A 6 -11.19 -17.29 26.06
C ARG A 6 -12.27 -18.33 25.72
N ILE A 7 -12.35 -19.40 26.51
CA ILE A 7 -13.38 -20.43 26.35
C ILE A 7 -14.78 -19.84 26.58
N LEU A 8 -14.95 -19.02 27.62
CA LEU A 8 -16.23 -18.38 27.91
C LEU A 8 -16.63 -17.38 26.81
N ALA A 9 -15.69 -16.58 26.31
CA ALA A 9 -15.92 -15.67 25.19
C ALA A 9 -16.27 -16.43 23.90
N TYR A 10 -15.60 -17.56 23.63
CA TYR A 10 -15.93 -18.46 22.52
C TYR A 10 -17.35 -19.05 22.66
N ILE A 11 -17.72 -19.57 23.85
CA ILE A 11 -19.04 -20.13 24.10
C ILE A 11 -20.14 -19.04 23.98
N CYS A 12 -19.92 -17.83 24.48
CA CYS A 12 -20.85 -16.72 24.32
C CYS A 12 -21.02 -16.33 22.85
N ARG A 13 -19.93 -16.26 22.07
CA ARG A 13 -19.99 -16.03 20.61
C ARG A 13 -20.70 -17.16 19.88
N LYS A 14 -20.49 -18.42 20.26
CA LYS A 14 -21.16 -19.59 19.67
C LYS A 14 -22.68 -19.61 19.92
N ILE A 15 -23.16 -19.07 21.05
CA ILE A 15 -24.58 -18.95 21.37
C ILE A 15 -25.25 -17.83 20.54
N GLU A 16 -24.51 -16.80 20.16
CA GLU A 16 -24.99 -15.66 19.35
C GLU A 16 -24.83 -15.84 17.85
N ARG A 17 -23.94 -16.74 17.38
CA ARG A 17 -23.61 -16.97 15.96
C ARG A 17 -24.08 -18.35 15.50
N LEU A 18 -25.16 -18.36 14.76
CA LEU A 18 -25.48 -19.44 13.79
C LEU A 18 -24.75 -19.06 12.47
N MET A 19 -23.41 -19.03 12.49
CA MET A 19 -22.66 -18.94 11.24
C MET A 19 -22.91 -20.23 10.46
N LYS A 20 -23.23 -20.10 9.19
CA LYS A 20 -23.35 -21.26 8.29
C LYS A 20 -22.09 -21.40 7.43
N TYR A 21 -21.50 -20.28 7.09
CA TYR A 21 -20.32 -20.20 6.24
C TYR A 21 -19.24 -19.34 6.91
N LEU A 22 -17.98 -19.70 6.69
CA LEU A 22 -16.82 -18.88 7.04
C LEU A 22 -16.47 -17.98 5.87
N ASP A 23 -15.79 -16.85 6.15
CA ASP A 23 -15.34 -15.96 5.09
C ASP A 23 -14.24 -16.65 4.25
N PRO A 24 -14.42 -16.79 2.91
CA PRO A 24 -13.45 -17.45 2.04
C PRO A 24 -12.10 -16.72 1.93
N LYS A 25 -12.04 -15.48 2.41
CA LYS A 25 -10.82 -14.65 2.41
C LYS A 25 -9.94 -14.88 3.64
N ALA A 26 -10.41 -15.55 4.67
CA ALA A 26 -9.59 -15.85 5.84
C ALA A 26 -8.51 -16.87 5.47
N ASP A 27 -7.33 -16.74 6.10
CA ASP A 27 -6.16 -17.59 5.81
C ASP A 27 -6.47 -19.08 5.85
N LEU A 28 -7.23 -19.52 6.87
CA LEU A 28 -7.63 -20.90 7.05
C LEU A 28 -8.50 -21.43 5.91
N THR A 29 -9.57 -20.71 5.58
CA THR A 29 -10.53 -21.09 4.52
C THR A 29 -9.89 -20.99 3.15
N PHE A 30 -9.11 -19.96 2.90
CA PHE A 30 -8.40 -19.75 1.63
C PHE A 30 -7.42 -20.91 1.36
N LYS A 31 -6.60 -21.27 2.33
CA LYS A 31 -5.66 -22.39 2.22
C LYS A 31 -6.36 -23.72 2.08
N LYS A 32 -7.46 -23.96 2.78
CA LYS A 32 -8.24 -25.18 2.63
C LYS A 32 -8.83 -25.31 1.23
N VAL A 33 -9.48 -24.25 0.73
CA VAL A 33 -10.10 -24.25 -0.60
C VAL A 33 -9.08 -24.33 -1.73
N PHE A 34 -8.04 -23.50 -1.68
CA PHE A 34 -7.08 -23.36 -2.80
C PHE A 34 -5.77 -24.09 -2.59
N GLY A 35 -5.42 -24.46 -1.36
CA GLY A 35 -4.21 -25.21 -1.03
C GLY A 35 -4.38 -26.72 -0.98
N GLU A 36 -5.62 -27.23 -0.86
CA GLU A 36 -5.90 -28.66 -0.75
C GLU A 36 -6.65 -29.23 -1.98
N HIS A 37 -7.27 -28.35 -2.81
CA HIS A 37 -8.08 -28.73 -3.97
C HIS A 37 -7.46 -28.24 -5.29
N PRO A 38 -6.63 -29.08 -5.96
CA PRO A 38 -5.94 -28.68 -7.20
C PRO A 38 -6.88 -28.26 -8.32
N GLU A 39 -8.07 -28.83 -8.40
CA GLU A 39 -9.08 -28.45 -9.40
C GLU A 39 -9.66 -27.05 -9.13
N LEU A 40 -9.80 -26.63 -7.86
CA LEU A 40 -10.32 -25.31 -7.51
C LEU A 40 -9.27 -24.21 -7.77
N VAL A 41 -8.01 -24.42 -7.35
CA VAL A 41 -6.96 -23.44 -7.65
C VAL A 41 -6.69 -23.34 -9.15
N LYS A 42 -6.75 -24.45 -9.89
CA LYS A 42 -6.67 -24.44 -11.36
C LYS A 42 -7.77 -23.59 -11.97
N SER A 43 -9.03 -23.78 -11.54
CA SER A 43 -10.18 -23.03 -12.03
C SER A 43 -10.04 -21.53 -11.73
N LEU A 44 -9.62 -21.15 -10.53
CA LEU A 44 -9.35 -19.77 -10.13
C LEU A 44 -8.26 -19.14 -11.02
N LEU A 45 -7.15 -19.84 -11.22
CA LEU A 45 -6.02 -19.37 -12.02
C LEU A 45 -6.43 -19.17 -13.50
N ASN A 46 -7.14 -20.12 -14.10
CA ASN A 46 -7.62 -19.99 -15.49
C ASN A 46 -8.64 -18.85 -15.63
N ALA A 47 -9.41 -18.58 -14.60
CA ALA A 47 -10.37 -17.49 -14.59
C ALA A 47 -9.72 -16.10 -14.52
N LEU A 48 -8.67 -15.96 -13.70
CA LEU A 48 -8.11 -14.64 -13.33
C LEU A 48 -6.76 -14.33 -13.96
N LEU A 49 -6.04 -15.32 -14.51
CA LEU A 49 -4.78 -15.05 -15.19
C LEU A 49 -5.00 -14.60 -16.66
N PRO A 50 -4.07 -13.79 -17.21
CA PRO A 50 -4.23 -13.13 -18.50
C PRO A 50 -3.97 -14.06 -19.69
N PHE A 51 -4.45 -15.30 -19.64
CA PHE A 51 -4.34 -16.26 -20.74
C PHE A 51 -5.19 -15.82 -21.93
N LYS A 52 -4.59 -15.83 -23.12
CA LYS A 52 -5.19 -15.33 -24.37
C LYS A 52 -5.87 -16.41 -25.18
N SER A 53 -5.52 -17.68 -24.97
CA SER A 53 -6.08 -18.81 -25.70
C SER A 53 -6.28 -20.02 -24.77
N GLU A 54 -7.13 -20.96 -25.20
CA GLU A 54 -7.35 -22.24 -24.49
C GLU A 54 -6.06 -23.09 -24.40
N GLU A 55 -5.11 -22.89 -25.32
CA GLU A 55 -3.82 -23.59 -25.33
C GLU A 55 -2.90 -23.12 -24.18
N GLU A 56 -3.09 -21.89 -23.71
CA GLU A 56 -2.37 -21.34 -22.56
C GLU A 56 -2.99 -21.77 -21.22
N GLU A 57 -4.22 -22.29 -21.23
CA GLU A 57 -4.91 -22.67 -19.99
C GLU A 57 -4.20 -23.83 -19.27
N ILE A 58 -4.30 -23.79 -17.97
CA ILE A 58 -3.74 -24.79 -17.06
C ILE A 58 -4.64 -26.03 -17.12
N THR A 59 -4.08 -27.16 -17.49
CA THR A 59 -4.81 -28.44 -17.56
C THR A 59 -4.74 -29.21 -16.24
N SER A 60 -3.61 -29.10 -15.53
CA SER A 60 -3.39 -29.73 -14.23
C SER A 60 -2.40 -28.92 -13.41
N VAL A 61 -2.47 -29.01 -12.08
CA VAL A 61 -1.51 -28.40 -11.14
C VAL A 61 -1.00 -29.42 -10.16
N THR A 62 0.26 -29.23 -9.75
CA THR A 62 0.90 -29.96 -8.63
C THR A 62 1.33 -28.93 -7.60
N TYR A 63 0.97 -29.12 -6.33
CA TYR A 63 1.39 -28.23 -5.27
C TYR A 63 2.89 -28.29 -5.01
N LEU A 64 3.46 -27.12 -4.80
CA LEU A 64 4.83 -26.93 -4.34
C LEU A 64 4.80 -26.44 -2.88
N THR A 65 5.88 -26.66 -2.17
CA THR A 65 6.02 -26.13 -0.80
C THR A 65 5.83 -24.63 -0.80
N PRO A 66 4.86 -24.07 -0.04
CA PRO A 66 4.61 -22.64 0.04
C PRO A 66 5.77 -21.88 0.71
N GLU A 67 6.55 -22.58 1.49
CA GLU A 67 7.73 -22.06 2.16
C GLU A 67 8.90 -21.92 1.19
N MET A 68 9.33 -20.69 0.97
CA MET A 68 10.49 -20.39 0.14
C MET A 68 11.72 -20.20 1.02
N VAL A 69 12.29 -21.32 1.51
CA VAL A 69 13.49 -21.34 2.35
C VAL A 69 14.67 -20.73 1.59
N PRO A 70 15.41 -19.76 2.17
CA PRO A 70 16.59 -19.21 1.52
C PRO A 70 17.75 -20.22 1.51
N GLN A 71 18.60 -20.13 0.49
CA GLN A 71 19.81 -20.98 0.38
C GLN A 71 20.84 -20.70 1.49
N THR A 72 20.79 -19.55 2.13
CA THR A 72 21.66 -19.17 3.24
C THR A 72 20.84 -18.53 4.37
N PRO A 73 21.22 -18.74 5.65
CA PRO A 73 20.49 -18.21 6.80
C PRO A 73 20.35 -16.68 6.84
N THR A 74 21.21 -15.96 6.12
CA THR A 74 21.22 -14.49 6.07
C THR A 74 20.21 -13.89 5.08
N ARG A 75 19.59 -14.71 4.22
CA ARG A 75 18.60 -14.25 3.24
C ARG A 75 17.17 -14.34 3.80
N LYS A 76 16.30 -13.45 3.32
CA LYS A 76 14.92 -13.37 3.79
C LYS A 76 14.16 -14.66 3.49
N TYR A 77 13.57 -15.24 4.52
CA TYR A 77 12.57 -16.30 4.44
C TYR A 77 11.23 -15.69 3.99
N SER A 78 10.46 -16.39 3.20
CA SER A 78 9.11 -15.98 2.81
C SER A 78 8.19 -17.19 2.68
N ILE A 79 6.94 -17.00 3.08
CA ILE A 79 5.84 -17.96 2.92
C ILE A 79 4.81 -17.28 2.04
N VAL A 80 4.20 -18.04 1.15
CA VAL A 80 3.07 -17.65 0.31
C VAL A 80 1.88 -18.55 0.64
N ASP A 81 0.65 -18.11 0.35
CA ASP A 81 -0.53 -18.90 0.75
C ASP A 81 -0.63 -20.18 -0.06
N VAL A 82 -0.56 -20.09 -1.38
CA VAL A 82 -0.57 -21.25 -2.28
C VAL A 82 0.53 -21.13 -3.31
N ARG A 83 1.24 -22.24 -3.57
CA ARG A 83 2.22 -22.34 -4.64
C ARG A 83 2.05 -23.66 -5.36
N CYS A 84 1.97 -23.59 -6.70
CA CYS A 84 1.85 -24.78 -7.54
C CYS A 84 2.58 -24.60 -8.86
N GLU A 85 2.73 -25.71 -9.60
CA GLU A 85 3.23 -25.72 -10.98
C GLU A 85 2.29 -26.55 -11.87
N ASP A 86 2.30 -26.25 -13.15
CA ASP A 86 1.56 -27.03 -14.14
C ASP A 86 2.44 -28.07 -14.86
N ALA A 87 1.82 -28.82 -15.75
CA ALA A 87 2.51 -29.83 -16.55
C ALA A 87 3.60 -29.26 -17.49
N GLN A 88 3.62 -27.96 -17.75
CA GLN A 88 4.60 -27.25 -18.57
C GLN A 88 5.74 -26.66 -17.73
N GLY A 89 5.67 -26.79 -16.41
CA GLY A 89 6.64 -26.26 -15.45
C GLY A 89 6.47 -24.77 -15.16
N ARG A 90 5.37 -24.13 -15.63
CA ARG A 90 5.02 -22.76 -15.20
C ARG A 90 4.67 -22.78 -13.74
N GLN A 91 5.14 -21.79 -12.97
CA GLN A 91 4.88 -21.69 -11.55
C GLN A 91 3.83 -20.63 -11.24
N PHE A 92 2.99 -20.94 -10.27
CA PHE A 92 1.91 -20.08 -9.84
C PHE A 92 1.99 -19.85 -8.35
N ILE A 93 1.86 -18.59 -7.96
CA ILE A 93 1.73 -18.13 -6.58
C ILE A 93 0.36 -17.48 -6.47
N VAL A 94 -0.42 -17.86 -5.44
CA VAL A 94 -1.68 -17.21 -5.12
C VAL A 94 -1.59 -16.69 -3.70
N GLU A 95 -1.89 -15.41 -3.52
CA GLU A 95 -1.90 -14.75 -2.21
C GLU A 95 -3.23 -14.04 -1.97
N MET A 96 -3.73 -14.11 -0.71
CA MET A 96 -4.88 -13.34 -0.22
C MET A 96 -4.40 -12.30 0.79
N GLN A 97 -4.52 -11.03 0.46
CA GLN A 97 -4.07 -9.93 1.30
C GLN A 97 -5.25 -9.15 1.88
N MET A 98 -5.40 -9.19 3.22
CA MET A 98 -6.51 -8.56 3.93
C MET A 98 -6.27 -7.09 4.24
N VAL A 99 -5.02 -6.68 4.45
CA VAL A 99 -4.63 -5.29 4.77
C VAL A 99 -3.51 -4.87 3.83
N TRP A 100 -3.71 -3.75 3.14
CA TRP A 100 -2.72 -3.22 2.23
C TRP A 100 -1.54 -2.58 2.97
N SER A 101 -0.32 -2.77 2.44
CA SER A 101 0.85 -1.98 2.80
C SER A 101 1.60 -1.57 1.54
N VAL A 102 2.28 -0.42 1.59
CA VAL A 102 3.06 0.10 0.45
C VAL A 102 4.12 -0.90 -0.01
N GLU A 103 4.65 -1.72 0.91
CA GLU A 103 5.66 -2.73 0.64
C GLU A 103 5.09 -4.01 0.02
N PHE A 104 3.77 -4.16 -0.08
CA PHE A 104 3.15 -5.39 -0.58
C PHE A 104 3.54 -5.66 -2.04
N LYS A 105 3.50 -4.65 -2.92
CA LYS A 105 3.94 -4.80 -4.32
C LYS A 105 5.39 -5.29 -4.41
N GLN A 106 6.29 -4.76 -3.57
CA GLN A 106 7.70 -5.19 -3.52
C GLN A 106 7.82 -6.61 -2.98
N ARG A 107 6.98 -7.00 -2.00
CA ARG A 107 6.94 -8.37 -1.46
C ARG A 107 6.51 -9.36 -2.53
N VAL A 108 5.48 -9.04 -3.30
CA VAL A 108 5.00 -9.86 -4.43
C VAL A 108 6.10 -10.03 -5.48
N LEU A 109 6.71 -8.92 -5.91
CA LEU A 109 7.82 -8.96 -6.87
C LEU A 109 8.99 -9.81 -6.34
N PHE A 110 9.35 -9.66 -5.07
CA PHE A 110 10.40 -10.44 -4.43
C PHE A 110 10.07 -11.94 -4.41
N ASN A 111 8.83 -12.31 -4.05
CA ASN A 111 8.40 -13.71 -3.98
C ASN A 111 8.38 -14.35 -5.38
N ALA A 112 7.83 -13.66 -6.39
CA ALA A 112 7.84 -14.13 -7.77
C ALA A 112 9.27 -14.28 -8.33
N SER A 113 10.15 -13.30 -8.08
CA SER A 113 11.55 -13.37 -8.48
C SER A 113 12.28 -14.52 -7.81
N LYS A 114 12.01 -14.77 -6.51
CA LYS A 114 12.60 -15.87 -5.76
C LYS A 114 12.15 -17.23 -6.31
N ALA A 115 10.88 -17.36 -6.70
CA ALA A 115 10.39 -18.57 -7.38
C ALA A 115 11.04 -18.74 -8.75
N TYR A 116 11.22 -17.67 -9.51
CA TYR A 116 11.86 -17.69 -10.82
C TYR A 116 13.33 -18.13 -10.76
N VAL A 117 14.14 -17.53 -9.88
CA VAL A 117 15.57 -17.86 -9.78
C VAL A 117 15.85 -19.23 -9.15
N LYS A 118 14.90 -19.79 -8.40
CA LYS A 118 15.02 -21.12 -7.80
C LYS A 118 14.83 -22.28 -8.79
N GLN A 119 14.38 -22.00 -10.00
CA GLN A 119 14.16 -23.03 -11.03
C GLN A 119 15.47 -23.61 -11.55
N LEU A 120 16.58 -22.87 -11.46
CA LEU A 120 17.87 -23.30 -11.99
C LEU A 120 18.91 -23.54 -10.90
N ASN A 121 19.67 -24.60 -11.08
CA ASN A 121 20.89 -24.87 -10.34
C ASN A 121 22.13 -24.33 -11.09
N ARG A 122 23.29 -24.37 -10.42
CA ARG A 122 24.55 -23.94 -11.01
C ARG A 122 24.92 -24.77 -12.25
N GLY A 123 25.05 -24.10 -13.39
CA GLY A 123 25.48 -24.71 -14.65
C GLY A 123 24.35 -25.19 -15.56
N GLU A 124 23.09 -25.02 -15.15
CA GLU A 124 21.94 -25.30 -16.01
C GLU A 124 21.68 -24.16 -17.00
N ASP A 125 21.04 -24.50 -18.12
CA ASP A 125 20.75 -23.57 -19.23
C ASP A 125 19.57 -22.65 -18.88
N TYR A 126 19.68 -21.36 -19.17
CA TYR A 126 18.60 -20.38 -18.96
C TYR A 126 17.33 -20.65 -19.79
N SER A 127 17.43 -21.43 -20.88
CA SER A 127 16.26 -21.86 -21.67
C SER A 127 15.30 -22.77 -20.91
N LEU A 128 15.73 -23.33 -19.77
CA LEU A 128 14.88 -24.14 -18.88
C LEU A 128 13.97 -23.29 -17.98
N LEU A 129 14.23 -21.99 -17.85
CA LEU A 129 13.37 -21.10 -17.08
C LEU A 129 11.97 -21.04 -17.65
N LYS A 130 10.99 -21.16 -16.76
CA LYS A 130 9.56 -21.05 -17.08
C LYS A 130 8.98 -19.82 -16.42
N PRO A 131 7.93 -19.22 -16.98
CA PRO A 131 7.24 -18.08 -16.39
C PRO A 131 6.71 -18.37 -14.98
N VAL A 132 6.72 -17.34 -14.15
CA VAL A 132 6.08 -17.32 -12.83
C VAL A 132 4.93 -16.34 -12.86
N TYR A 133 3.75 -16.82 -12.51
CA TYR A 133 2.54 -16.02 -12.38
C TYR A 133 2.21 -15.84 -10.90
N SER A 134 2.03 -14.61 -10.47
CA SER A 134 1.57 -14.29 -9.12
C SER A 134 0.21 -13.63 -9.18
N LEU A 135 -0.81 -14.31 -8.67
CA LEU A 135 -2.18 -13.81 -8.50
C LEU A 135 -2.35 -13.33 -7.07
N ASN A 136 -2.61 -12.05 -6.90
CA ASN A 136 -2.72 -11.41 -5.61
C ASN A 136 -4.13 -10.81 -5.45
N LEU A 137 -4.93 -11.42 -4.59
CA LEU A 137 -6.28 -10.98 -4.25
C LEU A 137 -6.18 -10.02 -3.07
N VAL A 138 -6.61 -8.77 -3.23
CA VAL A 138 -6.43 -7.72 -2.23
C VAL A 138 -7.80 -7.25 -1.74
N ASN A 139 -8.04 -7.35 -0.43
CA ASN A 139 -9.31 -6.93 0.19
C ASN A 139 -9.32 -5.46 0.61
N GLU A 140 -8.53 -4.63 -0.06
CA GLU A 140 -8.49 -3.17 0.10
C GLU A 140 -8.28 -2.48 -1.25
N VAL A 141 -8.64 -1.18 -1.32
CA VAL A 141 -8.36 -0.33 -2.48
C VAL A 141 -6.97 0.28 -2.32
N PHE A 142 -6.08 0.04 -3.27
CA PHE A 142 -4.71 0.54 -3.24
C PHE A 142 -4.32 1.46 -4.41
N GLU A 143 -5.16 1.53 -5.46
CA GLU A 143 -5.05 2.48 -6.58
C GLU A 143 -6.37 3.28 -6.68
N PRO A 144 -6.67 4.18 -5.74
CA PRO A 144 -7.97 4.86 -5.67
C PRO A 144 -8.24 5.77 -6.87
N GLU A 145 -7.22 6.16 -7.62
CA GLU A 145 -7.31 6.98 -8.83
C GLU A 145 -7.69 6.18 -10.08
N LEU A 146 -7.64 4.85 -10.04
CA LEU A 146 -8.05 3.97 -11.13
C LEU A 146 -9.41 3.34 -10.81
N ASP A 147 -10.31 3.31 -11.79
CA ASP A 147 -11.62 2.64 -11.64
C ASP A 147 -11.53 1.12 -11.79
N ASP A 148 -10.46 0.64 -12.43
CA ASP A 148 -10.23 -0.77 -12.67
C ASP A 148 -9.94 -1.52 -11.38
N TYR A 149 -10.53 -2.72 -11.23
CA TYR A 149 -10.24 -3.64 -10.12
C TYR A 149 -9.13 -4.64 -10.44
N TYR A 150 -8.72 -4.76 -11.71
CA TYR A 150 -7.77 -5.76 -12.21
C TYR A 150 -6.53 -5.08 -12.78
N HIS A 151 -5.37 -5.37 -12.21
CA HIS A 151 -4.09 -4.79 -12.60
C HIS A 151 -3.11 -5.88 -12.98
N TYR A 152 -2.61 -5.83 -14.23
CA TYR A 152 -1.65 -6.79 -14.74
C TYR A 152 -0.33 -6.12 -15.07
N TYR A 153 0.74 -6.62 -14.48
CA TYR A 153 2.12 -6.15 -14.68
C TYR A 153 2.99 -7.25 -15.25
N HIS A 154 3.77 -6.92 -16.28
CA HIS A 154 4.77 -7.77 -16.91
C HIS A 154 5.88 -6.93 -17.57
N LEU A 155 6.98 -7.57 -17.97
CA LEU A 155 8.14 -6.87 -18.51
C LEU A 155 7.96 -6.65 -20.01
N VAL A 156 7.91 -5.37 -20.43
CA VAL A 156 7.77 -4.97 -21.83
C VAL A 156 8.84 -3.94 -22.20
N HIS A 157 9.10 -3.82 -23.50
CA HIS A 157 9.88 -2.71 -24.04
C HIS A 157 9.04 -1.42 -23.97
N GLU A 158 9.59 -0.33 -23.42
CA GLU A 158 8.84 0.90 -23.14
C GLU A 158 8.17 1.50 -24.40
N GLU A 159 8.91 1.58 -25.51
CA GLU A 159 8.40 2.12 -26.78
C GLU A 159 7.71 1.07 -27.68
N HIS A 160 7.85 -0.23 -27.35
CA HIS A 160 7.35 -1.37 -28.12
C HIS A 160 6.73 -2.40 -27.19
N THR A 161 5.55 -2.09 -26.65
CA THR A 161 4.90 -2.90 -25.62
C THR A 161 4.48 -4.30 -26.07
N GLU A 162 4.48 -4.55 -27.40
CA GLU A 162 4.30 -5.90 -27.97
C GLU A 162 5.53 -6.79 -27.77
N LYS A 163 6.70 -6.20 -27.46
CA LYS A 163 7.94 -6.95 -27.18
C LYS A 163 8.02 -7.22 -25.68
N VAL A 164 7.74 -8.47 -25.33
CA VAL A 164 7.69 -8.95 -23.94
C VAL A 164 8.93 -9.77 -23.63
N ILE A 165 9.50 -9.59 -22.42
CA ILE A 165 10.39 -10.57 -21.80
C ILE A 165 9.52 -11.45 -20.91
N ASP A 166 9.26 -12.68 -21.40
CA ASP A 166 8.42 -13.64 -20.70
C ASP A 166 9.17 -14.21 -19.48
N GLY A 167 8.64 -13.98 -18.30
CA GLY A 167 9.31 -14.43 -17.07
C GLY A 167 8.50 -14.17 -15.80
N LEU A 168 8.09 -12.94 -15.55
CA LEU A 168 7.31 -12.56 -14.38
C LEU A 168 5.99 -11.90 -14.80
N HIS A 169 4.89 -12.45 -14.31
CA HIS A 169 3.54 -11.97 -14.50
C HIS A 169 2.90 -11.74 -13.14
N LEU A 170 2.60 -10.47 -12.82
CA LEU A 170 2.03 -10.08 -11.54
C LEU A 170 0.62 -9.56 -11.76
N VAL A 171 -0.37 -10.22 -11.19
CA VAL A 171 -1.78 -9.85 -11.25
C VAL A 171 -2.21 -9.43 -9.86
N PHE A 172 -2.84 -8.25 -9.75
CA PHE A 172 -3.48 -7.77 -8.54
C PHE A 172 -4.95 -7.55 -8.82
N VAL A 173 -5.80 -7.99 -7.90
CA VAL A 173 -7.25 -7.82 -7.97
C VAL A 173 -7.73 -7.10 -6.71
N GLU A 174 -8.23 -5.87 -6.88
CA GLU A 174 -8.84 -5.09 -5.80
C GLU A 174 -10.29 -5.55 -5.58
N LEU A 175 -10.49 -6.51 -4.68
CA LEU A 175 -11.81 -7.10 -4.43
C LEU A 175 -12.91 -6.07 -4.10
N PRO A 176 -12.65 -4.99 -3.32
CA PRO A 176 -13.69 -3.99 -3.00
C PRO A 176 -14.19 -3.18 -4.20
N LYS A 177 -13.43 -3.11 -5.30
CA LYS A 177 -13.85 -2.42 -6.53
C LYS A 177 -14.65 -3.31 -7.46
N PHE A 178 -14.61 -4.63 -7.24
CA PHE A 178 -15.35 -5.54 -8.10
C PHE A 178 -16.85 -5.35 -7.92
N THR A 179 -17.51 -5.04 -9.02
CA THR A 179 -18.97 -5.05 -9.13
C THR A 179 -19.33 -5.94 -10.32
N PRO A 180 -20.25 -6.91 -10.15
CA PRO A 180 -20.66 -7.78 -11.24
C PRO A 180 -21.26 -6.93 -12.38
N HIS A 181 -20.51 -6.71 -13.45
CA HIS A 181 -21.00 -6.07 -14.65
C HIS A 181 -21.37 -7.13 -15.68
N THR A 182 -22.36 -6.82 -16.50
CA THR A 182 -22.99 -7.71 -17.46
C THR A 182 -22.03 -8.22 -18.55
N PHE A 183 -21.96 -9.56 -18.71
CA PHE A 183 -21.83 -10.37 -19.93
C PHE A 183 -20.59 -10.27 -20.82
N THR A 184 -19.59 -9.43 -20.60
CA THR A 184 -18.35 -9.39 -21.40
C THR A 184 -17.16 -10.04 -20.71
N GLU A 185 -17.24 -10.25 -19.40
CA GLU A 185 -16.19 -10.89 -18.60
C GLU A 185 -16.29 -12.42 -18.71
N LYS A 186 -15.16 -13.11 -18.57
CA LYS A 186 -15.16 -14.58 -18.48
C LYS A 186 -16.11 -15.00 -17.35
N LYS A 187 -17.11 -15.82 -17.64
CA LYS A 187 -18.12 -16.23 -16.68
C LYS A 187 -17.51 -16.75 -15.38
N MET A 188 -16.44 -17.55 -15.47
CA MET A 188 -15.77 -18.10 -14.30
C MET A 188 -15.04 -17.02 -13.46
N GLN A 189 -14.51 -15.97 -14.08
CA GLN A 189 -13.93 -14.82 -13.37
C GLN A 189 -14.99 -14.16 -12.48
N VAL A 190 -16.15 -13.86 -13.03
CA VAL A 190 -17.28 -13.28 -12.27
C VAL A 190 -17.69 -14.19 -11.11
N LEU A 191 -17.83 -15.50 -11.34
CA LEU A 191 -18.24 -16.45 -10.30
C LEU A 191 -17.24 -16.54 -9.16
N TRP A 192 -15.91 -16.60 -9.45
CA TRP A 192 -14.87 -16.61 -8.43
C TRP A 192 -14.81 -15.30 -7.63
N LEU A 193 -14.93 -14.16 -8.32
CA LEU A 193 -14.94 -12.88 -7.63
C LEU A 193 -16.18 -12.69 -6.77
N ARG A 194 -17.36 -13.12 -7.23
CA ARG A 194 -18.58 -13.15 -6.41
C ARG A 194 -18.45 -14.08 -5.21
N TYR A 195 -17.88 -15.26 -5.38
CA TYR A 195 -17.58 -16.17 -4.28
C TYR A 195 -16.75 -15.50 -3.19
N LEU A 196 -15.71 -14.75 -3.58
CA LEU A 196 -14.80 -14.06 -2.66
C LEU A 196 -15.41 -12.79 -2.05
N THR A 197 -16.36 -12.12 -2.72
CA THR A 197 -16.89 -10.82 -2.28
C THR A 197 -18.29 -10.85 -1.69
N GLU A 198 -19.12 -11.83 -2.07
CA GLU A 198 -20.51 -11.92 -1.64
C GLU A 198 -20.72 -12.90 -0.47
N ILE A 199 -19.75 -13.77 -0.17
CA ILE A 199 -19.85 -14.76 0.92
C ILE A 199 -18.98 -14.30 2.09
N ASP A 200 -19.61 -14.28 3.26
CA ASP A 200 -18.99 -14.01 4.55
C ASP A 200 -19.73 -14.75 5.68
N GLU A 201 -19.30 -14.54 6.90
CA GLU A 201 -19.89 -15.13 8.11
C GLU A 201 -21.36 -14.72 8.38
N ASN A 202 -21.86 -13.67 7.72
CA ASN A 202 -23.25 -13.20 7.83
C ASN A 202 -24.15 -13.79 6.75
N THR A 203 -23.57 -14.50 5.78
CA THR A 203 -24.28 -15.09 4.64
C THR A 203 -25.18 -16.23 5.11
N LYS A 204 -26.47 -16.09 4.89
CA LYS A 204 -27.47 -17.09 5.26
C LYS A 204 -27.80 -18.05 4.12
N GLU A 205 -27.81 -17.52 2.91
CA GLU A 205 -28.14 -18.27 1.69
C GLU A 205 -27.18 -17.89 0.58
N ILE A 206 -26.69 -18.91 -0.12
CA ILE A 206 -25.81 -18.71 -1.27
C ILE A 206 -26.66 -18.49 -2.53
N PRO A 207 -26.36 -17.49 -3.37
CA PRO A 207 -27.05 -17.30 -4.64
C PRO A 207 -27.05 -18.57 -5.50
N ALA A 208 -28.22 -18.95 -6.02
CA ALA A 208 -28.37 -20.17 -6.82
C ALA A 208 -27.45 -20.22 -8.05
N GLU A 209 -27.11 -19.06 -8.60
CA GLU A 209 -26.18 -18.93 -9.72
C GLU A 209 -24.76 -19.40 -9.39
N LEU A 210 -24.30 -19.17 -8.15
CA LEU A 210 -23.01 -19.66 -7.67
C LEU A 210 -23.05 -21.18 -7.51
N LEU A 211 -24.10 -21.71 -6.89
CA LEU A 211 -24.27 -23.15 -6.69
C LEU A 211 -24.52 -23.93 -7.99
N ALA A 212 -24.96 -23.27 -9.07
CA ALA A 212 -25.13 -23.89 -10.37
C ALA A 212 -23.79 -24.30 -11.04
N ASN A 213 -22.66 -23.73 -10.62
CA ASN A 213 -21.36 -24.14 -11.07
C ASN A 213 -20.75 -25.16 -10.09
N PRO A 214 -20.32 -26.35 -10.55
CA PRO A 214 -19.83 -27.43 -9.69
C PRO A 214 -18.58 -27.04 -8.88
N GLU A 215 -17.66 -26.27 -9.47
CA GLU A 215 -16.40 -25.85 -8.83
C GLU A 215 -16.69 -24.85 -7.70
N ILE A 216 -17.55 -23.86 -7.97
CA ILE A 216 -17.97 -22.89 -6.95
C ILE A 216 -18.80 -23.58 -5.85
N ALA A 217 -19.72 -24.47 -6.22
CA ALA A 217 -20.50 -25.25 -5.24
C ALA A 217 -19.60 -26.07 -4.31
N LYS A 218 -18.54 -26.68 -4.87
CA LYS A 218 -17.54 -27.37 -4.06
C LYS A 218 -16.78 -26.41 -3.15
N ALA A 219 -16.32 -25.27 -3.67
CA ALA A 219 -15.65 -24.26 -2.85
C ALA A 219 -16.54 -23.74 -1.70
N VAL A 220 -17.85 -23.59 -1.95
CA VAL A 220 -18.82 -23.22 -0.91
C VAL A 220 -18.91 -24.30 0.16
N SER A 221 -18.94 -25.59 -0.23
CA SER A 221 -19.00 -26.68 0.76
C SER A 221 -17.77 -26.75 1.66
N GLU A 222 -16.61 -26.33 1.15
CA GLU A 222 -15.35 -26.31 1.92
C GLU A 222 -15.28 -25.18 2.96
N ILE A 223 -16.14 -24.17 2.87
CA ILE A 223 -16.22 -23.08 3.84
C ILE A 223 -17.43 -23.18 4.79
N GLU A 224 -18.16 -24.28 4.75
CA GLU A 224 -19.22 -24.52 5.76
C GLU A 224 -18.57 -24.72 7.15
N GLU A 225 -19.09 -24.02 8.17
CA GLU A 225 -18.58 -24.12 9.55
C GLU A 225 -18.50 -25.56 10.04
N SER A 226 -19.46 -26.40 9.61
CA SER A 226 -19.54 -27.82 9.96
C SER A 226 -18.34 -28.66 9.43
N ALA A 227 -17.59 -28.14 8.48
CA ALA A 227 -16.42 -28.79 7.91
C ALA A 227 -15.12 -28.54 8.71
N TYR A 228 -15.22 -27.82 9.85
CA TYR A 228 -14.07 -27.41 10.66
C TYR A 228 -14.15 -27.95 12.08
N THR A 229 -12.99 -28.24 12.63
CA THR A 229 -12.83 -28.62 14.04
C THR A 229 -12.91 -27.40 14.95
N GLU A 230 -13.14 -27.59 16.25
CA GLU A 230 -13.12 -26.49 17.22
C GLU A 230 -11.77 -25.76 17.30
N GLU A 231 -10.67 -26.49 17.10
CA GLU A 231 -9.30 -25.90 17.07
C GLU A 231 -9.11 -25.01 15.86
N GLU A 232 -9.58 -25.43 14.68
CA GLU A 232 -9.53 -24.63 13.46
C GLU A 232 -10.39 -23.36 13.57
N LEU A 233 -11.58 -23.45 14.17
CA LEU A 233 -12.45 -22.31 14.40
C LEU A 233 -11.84 -21.29 15.37
N LEU A 234 -11.10 -21.74 16.38
CA LEU A 234 -10.31 -20.84 17.24
C LEU A 234 -9.21 -20.14 16.47
N GLY A 235 -8.53 -20.85 15.58
CA GLY A 235 -7.52 -20.23 14.67
C GLY A 235 -8.13 -19.22 13.71
N TYR A 236 -9.36 -19.47 13.24
CA TYR A 236 -10.12 -18.53 12.43
C TYR A 236 -10.46 -17.23 13.20
N ASP A 237 -10.90 -17.34 14.45
CA ASP A 237 -11.17 -16.17 15.29
C ASP A 237 -9.87 -15.38 15.59
N ASP A 238 -8.77 -16.06 15.91
CA ASP A 238 -7.45 -15.43 16.15
C ASP A 238 -6.94 -14.68 14.89
N PHE A 239 -7.22 -15.20 13.68
CA PHE A 239 -6.91 -14.52 12.43
C PHE A 239 -7.67 -13.18 12.30
N TRP A 240 -8.97 -13.15 12.55
CA TRP A 240 -9.76 -11.92 12.46
C TRP A 240 -9.38 -10.89 13.52
N ASP A 241 -9.04 -11.34 14.73
CA ASP A 241 -8.50 -10.46 15.77
C ASP A 241 -7.16 -9.83 15.29
N ALA A 242 -6.28 -10.60 14.66
CA ALA A 242 -5.02 -10.09 14.10
C ALA A 242 -5.27 -9.07 12.97
N VAL A 243 -6.16 -9.36 12.04
CA VAL A 243 -6.56 -8.44 10.95
C VAL A 243 -7.13 -7.13 11.51
N SER A 244 -7.96 -7.20 12.56
CA SER A 244 -8.53 -6.02 13.22
C SER A 244 -7.45 -5.14 13.85
N VAL A 245 -6.47 -5.74 14.52
CA VAL A 245 -5.31 -5.02 15.08
C VAL A 245 -4.48 -4.38 13.97
N GLU A 246 -4.18 -5.10 12.89
CA GLU A 246 -3.41 -4.61 11.75
C GLU A 246 -4.10 -3.41 11.08
N LYS A 247 -5.39 -3.48 10.82
CA LYS A 247 -6.20 -2.36 10.28
C LYS A 247 -6.15 -1.14 11.21
N THR A 248 -6.24 -1.36 12.52
CA THR A 248 -6.17 -0.27 13.51
C THR A 248 -4.80 0.43 13.47
N LEU A 249 -3.71 -0.34 13.35
CA LEU A 249 -2.35 0.18 13.26
C LEU A 249 -2.11 0.90 11.94
N ALA A 250 -2.56 0.34 10.81
CA ALA A 250 -2.48 0.97 9.50
C ALA A 250 -3.19 2.33 9.47
N GLY A 251 -4.42 2.42 9.98
CA GLY A 251 -5.16 3.68 10.07
C GLY A 251 -4.56 4.70 11.06
N ARG A 252 -3.81 4.25 12.08
CA ARG A 252 -3.01 5.13 12.94
C ARG A 252 -1.81 5.70 12.20
N LEU A 253 -1.09 4.86 11.47
CA LEU A 253 0.09 5.24 10.71
C LEU A 253 -0.28 6.28 9.64
N GLU A 254 -1.35 6.05 8.91
CA GLU A 254 -1.85 6.99 7.90
C GLU A 254 -2.15 8.38 8.50
N ARG A 255 -2.87 8.42 9.63
CA ARG A 255 -3.15 9.68 10.34
C ARG A 255 -1.90 10.40 10.80
N LEU A 256 -0.89 9.67 11.31
CA LEU A 256 0.38 10.24 11.74
C LEU A 256 1.19 10.76 10.56
N THR A 257 1.21 10.04 9.44
CA THR A 257 1.88 10.49 8.21
C THR A 257 1.27 11.77 7.69
N LYS A 258 -0.05 11.83 7.58
CA LYS A 258 -0.76 13.04 7.17
C LYS A 258 -0.48 14.23 8.09
N ALA A 259 -0.55 14.02 9.41
CA ALA A 259 -0.25 15.09 10.37
C ALA A 259 1.19 15.59 10.29
N ASN A 260 2.15 14.69 10.00
CA ASN A 260 3.55 15.05 9.79
C ASN A 260 3.75 15.87 8.50
N ASP A 261 3.06 15.51 7.43
CA ASP A 261 3.15 16.24 6.16
C ASP A 261 2.50 17.63 6.26
N ASP A 262 1.35 17.74 6.91
CA ASP A 262 0.72 19.03 7.25
C ASP A 262 1.64 19.92 8.11
N ALA A 263 2.36 19.32 9.07
CA ALA A 263 3.31 20.04 9.91
C ALA A 263 4.56 20.52 9.13
N LYS A 264 5.07 19.70 8.21
CA LYS A 264 6.18 20.08 7.32
C LYS A 264 5.79 21.23 6.40
N GLU A 265 4.61 21.19 5.81
CA GLU A 265 4.10 22.27 4.96
C GLU A 265 4.00 23.59 5.72
N LYS A 266 3.40 23.56 6.92
CA LYS A 266 3.33 24.75 7.80
C LYS A 266 4.72 25.28 8.16
N LEU A 267 5.68 24.41 8.43
CA LEU A 267 7.06 24.80 8.74
C LEU A 267 7.71 25.48 7.54
N MET A 268 7.51 24.96 6.32
CA MET A 268 8.04 25.60 5.09
C MET A 268 7.46 27.00 4.90
N VAL A 269 6.15 27.17 5.04
CA VAL A 269 5.49 28.50 4.91
C VAL A 269 6.01 29.47 5.97
N THR A 270 6.12 29.04 7.23
CA THR A 270 6.62 29.89 8.32
C THR A 270 8.09 30.28 8.10
N SER A 271 8.92 29.34 7.61
CA SER A 271 10.32 29.61 7.28
C SER A 271 10.49 30.63 6.15
N SER A 272 9.63 30.56 5.12
CA SER A 272 9.61 31.53 4.05
C SER A 272 9.22 32.93 4.54
N GLN A 273 8.17 33.02 5.34
CA GLN A 273 7.71 34.30 5.94
C GLN A 273 8.78 34.91 6.84
N LEU A 274 9.50 34.08 7.61
CA LEU A 274 10.59 34.58 8.47
C LEU A 274 11.73 35.18 7.65
N LYS A 275 12.12 34.54 6.54
CA LYS A 275 13.15 35.08 5.63
C LYS A 275 12.75 36.42 5.03
N GLU A 276 11.50 36.53 4.54
CA GLU A 276 10.99 37.78 4.00
C GLU A 276 10.98 38.90 5.06
N ALA A 277 10.57 38.60 6.29
CA ALA A 277 10.59 39.55 7.38
C ALA A 277 12.01 39.99 7.77
N GLU A 278 12.99 39.06 7.74
CA GLU A 278 14.39 39.39 7.99
C GLU A 278 14.99 40.28 6.89
N GLU A 279 14.64 40.03 5.60
CA GLU A 279 15.06 40.89 4.49
C GLU A 279 14.47 42.28 4.60
N GLN A 280 13.18 42.41 4.85
CA GLN A 280 12.50 43.70 5.06
C GLN A 280 13.11 44.47 6.22
N ARG A 281 13.45 43.80 7.33
CA ARG A 281 14.12 44.42 8.48
C ARG A 281 15.48 44.95 8.11
N LYS A 282 16.30 44.22 7.36
CA LYS A 282 17.63 44.64 6.90
C LYS A 282 17.53 45.85 5.98
N GLU A 283 16.57 45.83 5.03
CA GLU A 283 16.33 46.98 4.15
C GLU A 283 15.91 48.23 4.94
N ALA A 284 15.04 48.09 5.90
CA ALA A 284 14.61 49.19 6.77
C ALA A 284 15.78 49.76 7.61
N GLU A 285 16.61 48.87 8.18
CA GLU A 285 17.82 49.27 8.93
C GLU A 285 18.81 50.03 8.03
N GLU A 286 19.03 49.58 6.77
CA GLU A 286 19.89 50.31 5.82
C GLU A 286 19.30 51.66 5.42
N GLN A 287 18.01 51.75 5.15
CA GLN A 287 17.34 53.02 4.82
C GLN A 287 17.46 54.00 5.99
N LEU A 288 17.23 53.53 7.23
CA LEU A 288 17.39 54.38 8.42
C LEU A 288 18.83 54.88 8.57
N LYS A 289 19.81 54.01 8.32
CA LYS A 289 21.26 54.41 8.37
C LYS A 289 21.57 55.48 7.33
N ARG A 290 21.13 55.31 6.08
CA ARG A 290 21.32 56.32 5.01
C ARG A 290 20.68 57.64 5.36
N ALA A 291 19.40 57.60 5.81
CA ALA A 291 18.70 58.81 6.22
C ALA A 291 19.41 59.56 7.36
N ASN A 292 19.95 58.82 8.35
CA ASN A 292 20.74 59.42 9.41
C ASN A 292 22.07 60.04 8.90
N GLU A 293 22.80 59.37 7.99
CA GLU A 293 24.02 59.88 7.36
C GLU A 293 23.72 61.17 6.57
N GLU A 294 22.65 61.21 5.77
CA GLU A 294 22.23 62.39 5.04
C GLU A 294 21.87 63.54 5.97
N ARG A 295 21.17 63.25 7.07
CA ARG A 295 20.81 64.22 8.12
C ARG A 295 22.07 64.82 8.77
N MET A 296 23.09 63.99 9.06
CA MET A 296 24.36 64.46 9.60
C MET A 296 25.15 65.33 8.61
N VAL A 297 25.19 64.94 7.33
CA VAL A 297 25.82 65.73 6.27
C VAL A 297 25.13 67.08 6.11
N SER A 298 23.81 67.10 6.13
CA SER A 298 23.00 68.34 6.05
C SER A 298 23.24 69.28 7.22
N ALA A 299 23.35 68.71 8.45
CA ALA A 299 23.71 69.46 9.63
C ALA A 299 25.09 70.13 9.52
N LYS A 300 26.12 69.39 9.07
CA LYS A 300 27.47 69.98 8.82
C LYS A 300 27.42 71.14 7.84
N LYS A 301 26.71 70.98 6.72
CA LYS A 301 26.56 72.05 5.72
C LYS A 301 25.90 73.31 6.25
N LEU A 302 24.82 73.19 7.06
CA LEU A 302 24.14 74.32 7.66
C LEU A 302 25.00 75.05 8.69
N LEU A 303 25.75 74.33 9.51
CA LEU A 303 26.70 74.90 10.43
C LEU A 303 27.80 75.68 9.76
N GLN A 304 28.40 75.10 8.67
CA GLN A 304 29.40 75.77 7.84
C GLN A 304 28.85 77.01 7.16
N ALA A 305 27.57 77.07 6.86
CA ALA A 305 26.89 78.25 6.31
C ALA A 305 26.54 79.31 7.36
N GLY A 306 26.93 79.11 8.64
CA GLY A 306 26.75 80.11 9.72
C GLY A 306 25.38 80.01 10.42
N VAL A 307 24.61 78.96 10.21
CA VAL A 307 23.33 78.75 10.96
C VAL A 307 23.65 78.30 12.38
N SER A 308 22.97 78.86 13.38
CA SER A 308 23.19 78.55 14.80
C SER A 308 22.86 77.06 15.13
N GLU A 309 23.60 76.46 16.08
CA GLU A 309 23.44 75.10 16.52
C GLU A 309 22.01 74.74 16.93
N ASP A 310 21.32 75.67 17.66
CA ASP A 310 19.93 75.47 18.13
C ASP A 310 18.94 75.37 16.96
N ILE A 311 19.12 76.16 15.89
CA ILE A 311 18.29 76.08 14.71
C ILE A 311 18.52 74.80 13.93
N VAL A 312 19.79 74.39 13.78
CA VAL A 312 20.14 73.11 13.09
C VAL A 312 19.60 71.95 13.88
N ALA A 313 19.76 71.90 15.19
CA ALA A 313 19.26 70.83 16.04
C ALA A 313 17.72 70.70 15.94
N SER A 314 17.00 71.81 16.02
CA SER A 314 15.55 71.82 15.93
C SER A 314 15.03 71.42 14.55
N THR A 315 15.66 71.95 13.47
CA THR A 315 15.25 71.69 12.07
C THR A 315 15.47 70.27 11.66
N LEU A 316 16.57 69.67 12.08
CA LEU A 316 16.94 68.28 11.72
C LEU A 316 16.61 67.27 12.82
N ASN A 317 15.93 67.69 13.87
CA ASN A 317 15.57 66.87 15.02
C ASN A 317 16.75 66.10 15.59
N LEU A 318 17.87 66.74 15.80
CA LEU A 318 19.09 66.19 16.32
C LEU A 318 19.16 66.32 17.84
N SER A 319 19.57 65.28 18.52
CA SER A 319 19.82 65.34 19.94
C SER A 319 21.08 66.15 20.32
N MET A 320 21.15 66.66 21.51
CA MET A 320 22.34 67.41 22.01
C MET A 320 23.64 66.57 21.93
N GLY A 321 23.53 65.25 22.04
CA GLY A 321 24.66 64.35 21.88
C GLY A 321 25.18 64.23 20.45
N GLU A 322 24.25 64.19 19.49
CA GLU A 322 24.55 64.18 18.05
C GLU A 322 25.14 65.54 17.60
N MET A 323 24.56 66.64 18.04
CA MET A 323 25.13 67.97 17.73
C MET A 323 26.54 68.15 18.25
N LYS A 324 26.88 67.75 19.49
CA LYS A 324 28.23 67.80 19.99
C LYS A 324 29.24 67.04 19.15
N LYS A 325 28.86 65.84 18.66
CA LYS A 325 29.71 65.05 17.75
C LYS A 325 29.93 65.75 16.45
N ILE A 326 28.87 66.33 15.86
CA ILE A 326 28.99 67.06 14.56
C ILE A 326 29.90 68.28 14.68
N VAL A 327 29.78 69.03 15.77
CA VAL A 327 30.62 70.24 16.03
C VAL A 327 32.09 69.84 16.29
N GLN A 328 32.32 68.71 16.94
CA GLN A 328 33.71 68.19 17.15
C GLN A 328 34.38 67.73 15.86
N ASP A 329 33.59 67.32 14.83
CA ASP A 329 34.05 66.81 13.54
C ASP A 329 34.09 67.89 12.43
N LEU A 330 33.80 69.16 12.77
CA LEU A 330 33.83 70.35 11.89
C LEU A 330 35.18 71.08 11.95
#